data_95f0cfef5e42233399be4baa887603fe
#
_entry.id   95f0cfef5e42233399be4baa887603fe
#
_cell.length_a   1.000
_cell.length_b   1.000
_cell.length_c   1.000
_cell.angle_alpha   90.00
_cell.angle_beta   90.00
_cell.angle_gamma   90.00
#
_symmetry.space_group_name_H-M   'P 1'
#
loop_
_entity.id
_entity.type
_entity.pdbx_description
1 polymer ?
#
loop_
_entity_poly.entity_id
_entity_poly.type
_entity_poly.pdbx_seq_one_letter_code
_entity_poly.pdbx_strand_id
1 'polypeptide(L)'
;PDGDCVGSCLAVYNYLKDCFPQVEVTVYLDQPAEKYAYLNGFYEIRTEMPENPEADLCICLDSGDRDRLGDFLGFLDQAGESLCVDHHITNTGYGDKNVVDADASSTCEVLYGLMEEEGISKETAECLYTGIIHDTGVFQYSNTSIKTMEIAGKLMAKGVDFSTIISDSFYRKTYVQKQILGRALLESILFCDGKCIFSVLRKKDMEFYGVTSKDMGGIVEQLRTTDGVECAIFLYEKTPQEFKVSLRSNKQVDVSRVASYFGGGGHVRAAGCTMNGSIHDVVNNLSKQIVKQLGE
;
A
#
# COMPACT_ATOMS: atom_id res chain seq x y z
N PRO A 1 1.13 -1.83 7.58
CA PRO A 1 0.64 -0.49 7.22
C PRO A 1 1.50 0.13 6.11
N ASP A 2 0.87 0.70 5.09
CA ASP A 2 1.52 1.48 4.04
C ASP A 2 1.50 2.98 4.35
N GLY A 3 1.74 3.83 3.34
CA GLY A 3 1.84 5.27 3.56
C GLY A 3 0.50 5.95 3.81
N ASP A 4 -0.60 5.43 3.25
CA ASP A 4 -1.93 6.00 3.48
C ASP A 4 -2.48 5.58 4.85
N CYS A 5 -2.28 4.33 5.23
CA CYS A 5 -2.65 3.83 6.56
C CYS A 5 -1.92 4.60 7.68
N VAL A 6 -0.59 4.74 7.59
CA VAL A 6 0.18 5.49 8.60
C VAL A 6 -0.14 6.99 8.55
N GLY A 7 -0.24 7.55 7.35
CA GLY A 7 -0.55 8.96 7.12
C GLY A 7 -1.94 9.34 7.66
N SER A 8 -2.96 8.56 7.35
CA SER A 8 -4.34 8.81 7.82
C SER A 8 -4.46 8.74 9.34
N CYS A 9 -3.88 7.70 9.96
CA CYS A 9 -3.91 7.55 11.41
C CYS A 9 -3.19 8.69 12.12
N LEU A 10 -1.99 9.07 11.68
CA LEU A 10 -1.23 10.15 12.28
C LEU A 10 -1.80 11.54 11.94
N ALA A 11 -2.47 11.71 10.79
CA ALA A 11 -3.19 12.95 10.48
C ALA A 11 -4.33 13.19 11.48
N VAL A 12 -5.16 12.18 11.74
CA VAL A 12 -6.24 12.27 12.74
C VAL A 12 -5.67 12.50 14.13
N TYR A 13 -4.59 11.79 14.51
CA TYR A 13 -3.91 11.97 15.78
C TYR A 13 -3.47 13.42 16.00
N ASN A 14 -2.72 13.99 15.05
CA ASN A 14 -2.22 15.36 15.16
C ASN A 14 -3.37 16.38 15.16
N TYR A 15 -4.33 16.24 14.24
CA TYR A 15 -5.47 17.14 14.13
C TYR A 15 -6.30 17.17 15.42
N LEU A 16 -6.59 16.01 16.01
CA LEU A 16 -7.37 15.94 17.25
C LEU A 16 -6.59 16.54 18.44
N LYS A 17 -5.29 16.30 18.53
CA LYS A 17 -4.46 16.90 19.59
C LYS A 17 -4.37 18.42 19.50
N ASP A 18 -4.31 18.96 18.28
CA ASP A 18 -4.22 20.39 18.05
C ASP A 18 -5.56 21.10 18.26
N CYS A 19 -6.64 20.55 17.72
CA CYS A 19 -7.96 21.19 17.74
C CYS A 19 -8.80 20.83 18.98
N PHE A 20 -8.56 19.67 19.60
CA PHE A 20 -9.34 19.14 20.71
C PHE A 20 -8.42 18.60 21.83
N PRO A 21 -7.61 19.46 22.47
CA PRO A 21 -6.57 19.02 23.41
C PRO A 21 -7.12 18.33 24.68
N GLN A 22 -8.43 18.39 24.92
CA GLN A 22 -9.10 17.67 26.01
C GLN A 22 -9.38 16.19 25.68
N VAL A 23 -9.24 15.78 24.41
CA VAL A 23 -9.48 14.39 23.98
C VAL A 23 -8.18 13.59 24.11
N GLU A 24 -8.27 12.44 24.75
CA GLU A 24 -7.17 11.47 24.77
C GLU A 24 -7.20 10.66 23.47
N VAL A 25 -6.13 10.71 22.70
CA VAL A 25 -6.02 10.04 21.40
C VAL A 25 -4.86 9.05 21.45
N THR A 26 -5.13 7.81 21.06
CA THR A 26 -4.10 6.77 20.93
C THR A 26 -4.22 6.12 19.55
N VAL A 27 -3.09 5.90 18.88
CA VAL A 27 -3.01 5.21 17.60
C VAL A 27 -2.52 3.79 17.80
N TYR A 28 -3.21 2.83 17.19
CA TYR A 28 -2.83 1.43 17.16
C TYR A 28 -2.66 0.96 15.71
N LEU A 29 -1.49 0.43 15.39
CA LEU A 29 -1.16 -0.14 14.08
C LEU A 29 -0.20 -1.31 14.27
N ASP A 30 -0.20 -2.24 13.33
CA ASP A 30 0.94 -3.15 13.16
C ASP A 30 2.22 -2.33 12.96
N GLN A 31 3.39 -2.90 13.30
CA GLN A 31 4.67 -2.20 13.22
C GLN A 31 4.86 -1.52 11.86
N PRO A 32 4.78 -0.19 11.78
CA PRO A 32 4.96 0.53 10.52
C PRO A 32 6.45 0.58 10.12
N ALA A 33 6.70 0.80 8.84
CA ALA A 33 8.06 0.90 8.34
C ALA A 33 8.75 2.19 8.83
N GLU A 34 10.01 2.08 9.25
CA GLU A 34 10.84 3.19 9.79
C GLU A 34 10.97 4.39 8.82
N LYS A 35 10.76 4.18 7.54
CA LYS A 35 10.76 5.26 6.54
C LYS A 35 9.69 6.34 6.77
N TYR A 36 8.71 6.09 7.64
CA TYR A 36 7.68 7.05 8.05
C TYR A 36 7.99 7.74 9.39
N ALA A 37 9.14 7.47 10.01
CA ALA A 37 9.52 8.01 11.32
C ALA A 37 9.67 9.53 11.37
N TYR A 38 9.66 10.21 10.22
CA TYR A 38 9.63 11.66 10.13
C TYR A 38 8.26 12.28 10.47
N LEU A 39 7.18 11.47 10.43
CA LEU A 39 5.85 11.95 10.76
C LEU A 39 5.68 12.15 12.26
N ASN A 40 5.11 13.28 12.64
CA ASN A 40 4.85 13.57 14.05
C ASN A 40 3.88 12.55 14.64
N GLY A 41 4.20 12.01 15.80
CA GLY A 41 3.42 10.96 16.46
C GLY A 41 3.81 9.53 16.07
N PHE A 42 4.79 9.34 15.17
CA PHE A 42 5.19 7.99 14.73
C PHE A 42 5.61 7.08 15.89
N TYR A 43 6.39 7.59 16.83
CA TYR A 43 6.85 6.81 17.98
C TYR A 43 5.81 6.68 19.10
N GLU A 44 4.66 7.35 18.97
CA GLU A 44 3.50 7.20 19.85
C GLU A 44 2.56 6.07 19.42
N ILE A 45 2.79 5.49 18.23
CA ILE A 45 2.02 4.36 17.72
C ILE A 45 2.22 3.15 18.63
N ARG A 46 1.14 2.56 19.09
CA ARG A 46 1.13 1.32 19.86
C ARG A 46 0.91 0.14 18.93
N THR A 47 1.72 -0.89 19.10
CA THR A 47 1.74 -2.09 18.26
C THR A 47 1.18 -3.33 18.97
N GLU A 48 0.80 -3.19 20.22
CA GLU A 48 0.28 -4.28 21.03
C GLU A 48 -1.14 -3.93 21.52
N MET A 49 -2.04 -4.90 21.44
CA MET A 49 -3.40 -4.77 21.97
C MET A 49 -3.37 -4.74 23.48
N PRO A 50 -4.02 -3.76 24.16
CA PRO A 50 -4.14 -3.78 25.60
C PRO A 50 -5.09 -4.89 26.07
N GLU A 51 -4.96 -5.32 27.33
CA GLU A 51 -5.84 -6.33 27.92
C GLU A 51 -7.32 -5.91 27.94
N ASN A 52 -7.57 -4.61 28.13
CA ASN A 52 -8.92 -4.01 28.14
C ASN A 52 -8.96 -2.88 27.10
N PRO A 53 -9.42 -3.15 25.87
CA PRO A 53 -9.48 -2.16 24.80
C PRO A 53 -10.75 -1.31 24.90
N GLU A 54 -10.82 -0.44 25.90
CA GLU A 54 -11.94 0.49 26.08
C GLU A 54 -11.66 1.80 25.32
N ALA A 55 -12.66 2.28 24.59
CA ALA A 55 -12.65 3.58 23.94
C ALA A 55 -14.08 4.14 23.81
N ASP A 56 -14.25 5.44 24.00
CA ASP A 56 -15.53 6.09 23.72
C ASP A 56 -15.84 6.07 22.22
N LEU A 57 -14.80 6.27 21.39
CA LEU A 57 -14.88 6.27 19.92
C LEU A 57 -13.70 5.49 19.34
N CYS A 58 -13.99 4.53 18.46
CA CYS A 58 -13.02 3.85 17.61
C CYS A 58 -13.09 4.42 16.20
N ILE A 59 -11.96 4.97 15.68
CA ILE A 59 -11.86 5.46 14.31
C ILE A 59 -11.02 4.49 13.52
N CYS A 60 -11.65 3.76 12.58
CA CYS A 60 -11.00 2.83 11.68
C CYS A 60 -10.67 3.55 10.37
N LEU A 61 -9.40 3.53 10.00
CA LEU A 61 -8.88 4.28 8.85
C LEU A 61 -8.20 3.34 7.86
N ASP A 62 -8.43 3.56 6.58
CA ASP A 62 -7.75 2.88 5.47
C ASP A 62 -7.82 1.34 5.56
N SER A 63 -9.00 0.85 5.89
CA SER A 63 -9.24 -0.59 6.06
C SER A 63 -10.51 -1.00 5.32
N GLY A 64 -10.35 -1.72 4.20
CA GLY A 64 -11.44 -2.11 3.31
C GLY A 64 -12.46 -3.08 3.90
N ASP A 65 -12.14 -3.74 5.00
CA ASP A 65 -13.03 -4.60 5.79
C ASP A 65 -12.56 -4.72 7.24
N ARG A 66 -13.45 -5.20 8.11
CA ARG A 66 -13.15 -5.33 9.53
C ARG A 66 -12.06 -6.37 9.86
N ASP A 67 -11.90 -7.40 9.02
CA ASP A 67 -10.92 -8.46 9.28
C ASP A 67 -9.48 -7.94 9.13
N ARG A 68 -9.28 -6.85 8.35
CA ARG A 68 -8.00 -6.16 8.21
C ARG A 68 -7.55 -5.40 9.46
N LEU A 69 -8.44 -5.17 10.42
CA LEU A 69 -8.08 -4.61 11.72
C LEU A 69 -7.23 -5.58 12.55
N GLY A 70 -7.22 -6.87 12.18
CA GLY A 70 -6.34 -7.88 12.78
C GLY A 70 -6.51 -7.95 14.30
N ASP A 71 -5.39 -7.87 15.00
CA ASP A 71 -5.36 -7.95 16.46
C ASP A 71 -6.10 -6.79 17.15
N PHE A 72 -6.33 -5.66 16.46
CA PHE A 72 -7.01 -4.47 16.99
C PHE A 72 -8.54 -4.48 16.83
N LEU A 73 -9.11 -5.55 16.26
CA LEU A 73 -10.56 -5.70 16.07
C LEU A 73 -11.35 -5.53 17.37
N GLY A 74 -10.74 -5.88 18.51
CA GLY A 74 -11.36 -5.72 19.82
C GLY A 74 -11.76 -4.28 20.18
N PHE A 75 -11.08 -3.26 19.65
CA PHE A 75 -11.48 -1.86 19.83
C PHE A 75 -12.78 -1.55 19.11
N LEU A 76 -12.96 -2.04 17.88
CA LEU A 76 -14.21 -1.85 17.13
C LEU A 76 -15.38 -2.50 17.85
N ASP A 77 -15.18 -3.70 18.43
CA ASP A 77 -16.24 -4.47 19.09
C ASP A 77 -16.62 -3.94 20.47
N GLN A 78 -15.74 -3.17 21.13
CA GLN A 78 -15.93 -2.72 22.53
C GLN A 78 -16.06 -1.19 22.65
N ALA A 79 -15.84 -0.43 21.59
CA ALA A 79 -16.01 1.02 21.62
C ALA A 79 -17.48 1.42 21.84
N GLY A 80 -17.68 2.58 22.47
CA GLY A 80 -19.01 3.16 22.63
C GLY A 80 -19.65 3.56 21.31
N GLU A 81 -18.85 4.03 20.35
CA GLU A 81 -19.23 4.37 18.98
C GLU A 81 -18.04 4.08 18.04
N SER A 82 -18.32 3.80 16.76
CA SER A 82 -17.30 3.56 15.76
C SER A 82 -17.50 4.37 14.50
N LEU A 83 -16.39 4.85 13.93
CA LEU A 83 -16.34 5.57 12.63
C LEU A 83 -15.35 4.87 11.72
N CYS A 84 -15.81 4.48 10.52
CA CYS A 84 -14.96 4.01 9.44
C CYS A 84 -14.77 5.12 8.40
N VAL A 85 -13.52 5.49 8.08
CA VAL A 85 -13.17 6.39 6.99
C VAL A 85 -12.23 5.67 6.04
N ASP A 86 -12.62 5.55 4.76
CA ASP A 86 -11.92 4.73 3.80
C ASP A 86 -12.17 5.16 2.36
N HIS A 87 -11.33 4.69 1.43
CA HIS A 87 -11.48 4.89 0.00
C HIS A 87 -11.53 3.57 -0.80
N HIS A 88 -11.45 2.42 -0.15
CA HIS A 88 -11.48 1.14 -0.85
C HIS A 88 -12.86 0.85 -1.44
N ILE A 89 -12.92 0.59 -2.76
CA ILE A 89 -14.16 0.27 -3.49
C ILE A 89 -14.90 -0.97 -2.95
N THR A 90 -14.18 -1.85 -2.25
CA THR A 90 -14.74 -3.06 -1.65
C THR A 90 -15.32 -2.83 -0.27
N ASN A 91 -15.11 -1.66 0.34
CA ASN A 91 -15.63 -1.35 1.65
C ASN A 91 -17.14 -1.07 1.58
N THR A 92 -17.92 -1.87 2.30
CA THR A 92 -19.39 -1.77 2.37
C THR A 92 -19.88 -1.03 3.63
N GLY A 93 -18.94 -0.56 4.45
CA GLY A 93 -19.21 0.08 5.74
C GLY A 93 -19.37 -0.96 6.87
N TYR A 94 -18.54 -0.86 7.90
CA TYR A 94 -18.57 -1.78 9.05
C TYR A 94 -18.52 -1.06 10.39
N GLY A 95 -18.42 0.27 10.40
CA GLY A 95 -18.59 1.11 11.59
C GLY A 95 -20.04 1.53 11.79
N ASP A 96 -20.36 2.07 12.96
CA ASP A 96 -21.67 2.69 13.23
C ASP A 96 -21.90 3.89 12.30
N LYS A 97 -20.83 4.64 12.03
CA LYS A 97 -20.77 5.69 11.01
C LYS A 97 -19.70 5.33 9.97
N ASN A 98 -19.97 5.64 8.71
CA ASN A 98 -19.08 5.31 7.61
C ASN A 98 -18.96 6.48 6.65
N VAL A 99 -17.74 6.86 6.31
CA VAL A 99 -17.41 7.82 5.27
C VAL A 99 -16.48 7.11 4.28
N VAL A 100 -17.07 6.53 3.24
CA VAL A 100 -16.36 5.77 2.22
C VAL A 100 -16.50 6.48 0.88
N ASP A 101 -15.39 6.94 0.31
CA ASP A 101 -15.33 7.62 -0.99
C ASP A 101 -14.40 6.86 -1.93
N ALA A 102 -14.97 5.97 -2.73
CA ALA A 102 -14.20 5.13 -3.66
C ALA A 102 -13.61 5.91 -4.87
N ASP A 103 -14.01 7.15 -5.07
CA ASP A 103 -13.47 8.04 -6.10
C ASP A 103 -12.28 8.87 -5.57
N ALA A 104 -12.08 8.92 -4.25
CA ALA A 104 -10.92 9.58 -3.65
C ALA A 104 -9.64 8.79 -3.93
N SER A 105 -8.53 9.51 -4.08
CA SER A 105 -7.22 8.88 -4.36
C SER A 105 -6.65 8.10 -3.19
N SER A 106 -7.08 8.41 -1.97
CA SER A 106 -6.56 7.87 -0.71
C SER A 106 -7.52 8.18 0.44
N THR A 107 -7.41 7.46 1.55
CA THR A 107 -8.10 7.80 2.80
C THR A 107 -7.68 9.17 3.33
N CYS A 108 -6.42 9.57 3.12
CA CYS A 108 -5.94 10.92 3.45
C CYS A 108 -6.66 12.02 2.65
N GLU A 109 -7.04 11.78 1.39
CA GLU A 109 -7.86 12.71 0.62
C GLU A 109 -9.27 12.84 1.21
N VAL A 110 -9.87 11.72 1.63
CA VAL A 110 -11.18 11.72 2.29
C VAL A 110 -11.13 12.52 3.60
N LEU A 111 -10.11 12.27 4.42
CA LEU A 111 -9.90 12.97 5.70
C LEU A 111 -9.71 14.46 5.54
N TYR A 112 -8.98 14.90 4.50
CA TYR A 112 -8.84 16.32 4.22
C TYR A 112 -10.20 17.01 4.04
N GLY A 113 -11.15 16.32 3.40
CA GLY A 113 -12.52 16.82 3.22
C GLY A 113 -13.38 16.86 4.49
N LEU A 114 -12.95 16.17 5.55
CA LEU A 114 -13.63 16.13 6.85
C LEU A 114 -13.02 17.10 7.89
N MET A 115 -11.80 17.59 7.64
CA MET A 115 -11.09 18.50 8.53
C MET A 115 -11.34 19.95 8.14
N GLU A 116 -11.47 20.84 9.13
CA GLU A 116 -11.47 22.29 8.90
C GLU A 116 -10.05 22.72 8.49
N GLU A 117 -9.92 23.42 7.35
CA GLU A 117 -8.63 23.76 6.75
C GLU A 117 -7.75 24.60 7.69
N GLU A 118 -8.34 25.46 8.49
CA GLU A 118 -7.65 26.30 9.49
C GLU A 118 -7.03 25.46 10.61
N GLY A 119 -7.63 24.31 10.94
CA GLY A 119 -7.15 23.38 11.96
C GLY A 119 -6.03 22.46 11.49
N ILE A 120 -5.76 22.41 10.17
CA ILE A 120 -4.69 21.57 9.63
C ILE A 120 -3.34 22.25 9.89
N SER A 121 -2.59 21.74 10.87
CA SER A 121 -1.20 22.14 11.14
C SER A 121 -0.25 21.60 10.06
N LYS A 122 1.02 22.01 10.12
CA LYS A 122 2.05 21.47 9.23
C LYS A 122 2.23 19.96 9.43
N GLU A 123 2.23 19.52 10.67
CA GLU A 123 2.37 18.11 11.07
C GLU A 123 1.22 17.25 10.53
N THR A 124 -0.01 17.73 10.66
CA THR A 124 -1.20 17.09 10.05
C THR A 124 -1.08 17.08 8.52
N ALA A 125 -0.63 18.17 7.91
CA ALA A 125 -0.46 18.28 6.45
C ALA A 125 0.61 17.32 5.92
N GLU A 126 1.71 17.10 6.62
CA GLU A 126 2.77 16.15 6.26
C GLU A 126 2.23 14.70 6.27
N CYS A 127 1.40 14.37 7.25
CA CYS A 127 0.74 13.06 7.33
C CYS A 127 -0.22 12.85 6.14
N LEU A 128 -1.12 13.79 5.88
CA LEU A 128 -2.07 13.73 4.77
C LEU A 128 -1.36 13.66 3.40
N TYR A 129 -0.33 14.48 3.22
CA TYR A 129 0.46 14.50 1.99
C TYR A 129 1.17 13.16 1.75
N THR A 130 1.69 12.55 2.82
CA THR A 130 2.34 11.24 2.75
C THR A 130 1.38 10.16 2.25
N GLY A 131 0.15 10.09 2.78
CA GLY A 131 -0.85 9.13 2.29
C GLY A 131 -1.17 9.34 0.82
N ILE A 132 -1.48 10.58 0.43
CA ILE A 132 -1.81 10.93 -0.96
C ILE A 132 -0.70 10.51 -1.92
N ILE A 133 0.58 10.82 -1.65
CA ILE A 133 1.67 10.45 -2.58
C ILE A 133 1.91 8.94 -2.66
N HIS A 134 1.66 8.21 -1.57
CA HIS A 134 1.86 6.76 -1.57
C HIS A 134 0.79 6.06 -2.39
N ASP A 135 -0.47 6.44 -2.26
CA ASP A 135 -1.58 5.81 -2.98
C ASP A 135 -1.71 6.25 -4.43
N THR A 136 -1.22 7.45 -4.75
CA THR A 136 -1.17 7.93 -6.13
C THR A 136 0.11 7.58 -6.87
N GLY A 137 1.06 6.90 -6.21
CA GLY A 137 2.38 6.66 -6.78
C GLY A 137 3.09 7.95 -7.17
N VAL A 138 3.06 8.95 -6.29
CA VAL A 138 3.53 10.32 -6.56
C VAL A 138 2.81 10.91 -7.78
N PHE A 139 1.48 10.85 -7.74
CA PHE A 139 0.57 11.38 -8.78
C PHE A 139 0.66 10.71 -10.16
N GLN A 140 1.22 9.49 -10.25
CA GLN A 140 1.35 8.76 -11.50
C GLN A 140 0.15 7.84 -11.81
N TYR A 141 -0.60 7.42 -10.78
CA TYR A 141 -1.67 6.47 -10.97
C TYR A 141 -2.98 7.14 -11.39
N SER A 142 -3.85 6.35 -12.00
CA SER A 142 -5.12 6.83 -12.59
C SER A 142 -6.16 7.29 -11.56
N ASN A 143 -5.97 7.01 -10.28
CA ASN A 143 -6.77 7.53 -9.18
C ASN A 143 -6.42 9.01 -8.83
N THR A 144 -5.37 9.57 -9.41
CA THR A 144 -5.03 10.99 -9.26
C THR A 144 -6.05 11.85 -10.02
N SER A 145 -6.74 12.73 -9.33
CA SER A 145 -7.75 13.64 -9.86
C SER A 145 -7.31 15.11 -9.75
N ILE A 146 -8.10 16.03 -10.33
CA ILE A 146 -7.91 17.47 -10.12
C ILE A 146 -8.02 17.81 -8.63
N LYS A 147 -9.02 17.25 -7.94
CA LYS A 147 -9.21 17.41 -6.48
C LYS A 147 -7.98 16.98 -5.70
N THR A 148 -7.40 15.82 -6.05
CA THR A 148 -6.15 15.31 -5.44
C THR A 148 -5.02 16.33 -5.56
N MET A 149 -4.82 16.91 -6.75
CA MET A 149 -3.77 17.89 -7.00
C MET A 149 -4.01 19.23 -6.29
N GLU A 150 -5.26 19.67 -6.21
CA GLU A 150 -5.64 20.88 -5.46
C GLU A 150 -5.37 20.71 -3.96
N ILE A 151 -5.76 19.57 -3.39
CA ILE A 151 -5.50 19.24 -1.98
C ILE A 151 -3.98 19.18 -1.73
N ALA A 152 -3.23 18.48 -2.58
CA ALA A 152 -1.78 18.42 -2.46
C ALA A 152 -1.14 19.81 -2.48
N GLY A 153 -1.59 20.70 -3.38
CA GLY A 153 -1.13 22.09 -3.43
C GLY A 153 -1.43 22.88 -2.15
N LYS A 154 -2.62 22.70 -1.57
CA LYS A 154 -3.00 23.34 -0.30
C LYS A 154 -2.17 22.82 0.87
N LEU A 155 -1.90 21.49 0.92
CA LEU A 155 -1.03 20.89 1.93
C LEU A 155 0.41 21.43 1.81
N MET A 156 0.93 21.56 0.59
CA MET A 156 2.25 22.19 0.34
C MET A 156 2.30 23.63 0.85
N ALA A 157 1.19 24.39 0.71
CA ALA A 157 1.10 25.77 1.24
C ALA A 157 1.18 25.85 2.77
N LYS A 158 0.91 24.75 3.50
CA LYS A 158 1.11 24.61 4.95
C LYS A 158 2.60 24.45 5.33
N GLY A 159 3.52 24.40 4.36
CA GLY A 159 4.97 24.31 4.59
C GLY A 159 5.49 22.88 4.62
N VAL A 160 4.77 21.93 4.01
CA VAL A 160 5.22 20.54 3.84
C VAL A 160 6.51 20.49 3.02
N ASP A 161 7.54 19.82 3.53
CA ASP A 161 8.76 19.53 2.77
C ASP A 161 8.52 18.35 1.83
N PHE A 162 7.71 18.59 0.79
CA PHE A 162 7.26 17.59 -0.16
C PHE A 162 8.43 16.89 -0.87
N SER A 163 9.51 17.61 -1.15
CA SER A 163 10.68 17.06 -1.86
C SER A 163 11.39 16.00 -1.03
N THR A 164 11.64 16.29 0.25
CA THR A 164 12.23 15.33 1.18
C THR A 164 11.29 14.16 1.44
N ILE A 165 9.99 14.42 1.65
CA ILE A 165 9.00 13.36 1.87
C ILE A 165 8.95 12.40 0.69
N ILE A 166 8.84 12.89 -0.54
CA ILE A 166 8.83 12.04 -1.75
C ILE A 166 10.14 11.26 -1.87
N SER A 167 11.29 11.94 -1.73
CA SER A 167 12.59 11.30 -1.84
C SER A 167 12.75 10.17 -0.84
N ASP A 168 12.47 10.44 0.44
CA ASP A 168 12.85 9.57 1.55
C ASP A 168 11.83 8.47 1.84
N SER A 169 10.54 8.77 1.71
CA SER A 169 9.51 7.77 2.00
C SER A 169 9.14 6.90 0.79
N PHE A 170 9.25 7.44 -0.45
CA PHE A 170 8.81 6.73 -1.65
C PHE A 170 9.98 6.16 -2.48
N TYR A 171 10.99 6.98 -2.81
CA TYR A 171 12.06 6.57 -3.72
C TYR A 171 13.29 5.98 -3.03
N ARG A 172 13.60 6.38 -1.80
CA ARG A 172 14.81 5.91 -1.11
C ARG A 172 14.72 4.41 -0.84
N LYS A 173 15.78 3.71 -1.20
CA LYS A 173 15.96 2.28 -0.95
C LYS A 173 17.33 2.07 -0.33
N THR A 174 17.43 1.06 0.52
CA THR A 174 18.74 0.66 1.06
C THR A 174 19.65 0.16 -0.05
N TYR A 175 20.96 0.14 0.22
CA TYR A 175 21.93 -0.41 -0.72
C TYR A 175 21.58 -1.85 -1.13
N VAL A 176 21.22 -2.67 -0.16
CA VAL A 176 20.86 -4.08 -0.38
C VAL A 176 19.57 -4.20 -1.22
N GLN A 177 18.56 -3.38 -0.95
CA GLN A 177 17.34 -3.33 -1.79
C GLN A 177 17.66 -2.93 -3.24
N LYS A 178 18.61 -2.01 -3.46
CA LYS A 178 19.07 -1.67 -4.82
C LYS A 178 19.86 -2.81 -5.48
N GLN A 179 20.67 -3.53 -4.71
CA GLN A 179 21.42 -4.70 -5.21
C GLN A 179 20.46 -5.79 -5.68
N ILE A 180 19.47 -6.16 -4.85
CA ILE A 180 18.52 -7.22 -5.19
C ILE A 180 17.58 -6.80 -6.34
N LEU A 181 17.19 -5.53 -6.42
CA LEU A 181 16.49 -4.98 -7.58
C LEU A 181 17.34 -5.13 -8.86
N GLY A 182 18.61 -4.71 -8.81
CA GLY A 182 19.53 -4.86 -9.96
C GLY A 182 19.66 -6.32 -10.39
N ARG A 183 19.78 -7.25 -9.44
CA ARG A 183 19.80 -8.69 -9.70
C ARG A 183 18.53 -9.16 -10.41
N ALA A 184 17.37 -8.77 -9.91
CA ALA A 184 16.09 -9.14 -10.51
C ALA A 184 15.92 -8.60 -11.94
N LEU A 185 16.36 -7.36 -12.20
CA LEU A 185 16.29 -6.76 -13.52
C LEU A 185 17.24 -7.43 -14.53
N LEU A 186 18.47 -7.72 -14.12
CA LEU A 186 19.47 -8.38 -14.99
C LEU A 186 19.06 -9.79 -15.42
N GLU A 187 18.34 -10.52 -14.55
CA GLU A 187 17.86 -11.87 -14.85
C GLU A 187 16.42 -11.92 -15.36
N SER A 188 15.83 -10.75 -15.66
CA SER A 188 14.50 -10.70 -16.22
C SER A 188 14.46 -11.22 -17.65
N ILE A 189 13.34 -11.84 -18.02
CA ILE A 189 13.13 -12.44 -19.34
C ILE A 189 11.86 -11.89 -19.96
N LEU A 190 11.97 -11.36 -21.17
CA LEU A 190 10.83 -10.98 -22.01
C LEU A 190 10.27 -12.22 -22.73
N PHE A 191 8.95 -12.30 -22.86
CA PHE A 191 8.23 -13.36 -23.57
C PHE A 191 6.93 -12.81 -24.19
N CYS A 192 6.17 -13.62 -24.91
CA CYS A 192 4.98 -13.17 -25.65
C CYS A 192 5.26 -11.92 -26.49
N ASP A 193 6.22 -12.03 -27.43
CA ASP A 193 6.65 -10.95 -28.32
C ASP A 193 6.96 -9.63 -27.59
N GLY A 194 7.54 -9.72 -26.39
CA GLY A 194 7.91 -8.57 -25.56
C GLY A 194 6.76 -7.97 -24.74
N LYS A 195 5.54 -8.47 -24.85
CA LYS A 195 4.40 -7.97 -24.08
C LYS A 195 4.43 -8.40 -22.61
N CYS A 196 5.19 -9.41 -22.28
CA CYS A 196 5.30 -9.91 -20.91
C CYS A 196 6.76 -9.96 -20.47
N ILE A 197 6.98 -9.73 -19.19
CA ILE A 197 8.28 -9.86 -18.54
C ILE A 197 8.15 -10.64 -17.24
N PHE A 198 9.12 -11.51 -16.95
CA PHE A 198 9.20 -12.10 -15.62
C PHE A 198 10.61 -12.06 -15.06
N SER A 199 10.70 -12.09 -13.73
CA SER A 199 11.93 -12.26 -12.99
C SER A 199 11.72 -13.14 -11.78
N VAL A 200 12.77 -13.87 -11.39
CA VAL A 200 12.73 -14.83 -10.29
C VAL A 200 13.92 -14.63 -9.36
N LEU A 201 13.64 -14.48 -8.07
CA LEU A 201 14.67 -14.57 -7.02
C LEU A 201 14.54 -15.89 -6.27
N ARG A 202 15.58 -16.69 -6.32
CA ARG A 202 15.64 -17.95 -5.59
C ARG A 202 16.05 -17.70 -4.14
N LYS A 203 15.73 -18.63 -3.28
CA LYS A 203 16.09 -18.56 -1.86
C LYS A 203 17.60 -18.32 -1.66
N LYS A 204 18.46 -18.98 -2.44
CA LYS A 204 19.92 -18.76 -2.44
C LYS A 204 20.34 -17.33 -2.75
N ASP A 205 19.61 -16.64 -3.63
CA ASP A 205 19.90 -15.24 -3.97
C ASP A 205 19.51 -14.35 -2.78
N MET A 206 18.35 -14.62 -2.17
CA MET A 206 17.90 -13.90 -0.98
C MET A 206 18.87 -14.09 0.20
N GLU A 207 19.34 -15.32 0.42
CA GLU A 207 20.33 -15.65 1.46
C GLU A 207 21.68 -14.96 1.20
N PHE A 208 22.13 -14.94 -0.06
CA PHE A 208 23.39 -14.29 -0.43
C PHE A 208 23.38 -12.78 -0.15
N TYR A 209 22.26 -12.09 -0.46
CA TYR A 209 22.12 -10.66 -0.19
C TYR A 209 21.65 -10.35 1.24
N GLY A 210 21.28 -11.34 2.03
CA GLY A 210 20.74 -11.16 3.39
C GLY A 210 19.38 -10.44 3.39
N VAL A 211 18.55 -10.67 2.36
CA VAL A 211 17.24 -10.01 2.19
C VAL A 211 16.08 -10.92 2.56
N THR A 212 14.97 -10.28 2.91
CA THR A 212 13.69 -10.93 3.22
C THR A 212 12.59 -10.46 2.26
N SER A 213 11.38 -10.97 2.41
CA SER A 213 10.22 -10.52 1.62
C SER A 213 9.95 -9.00 1.75
N LYS A 214 10.33 -8.39 2.87
CA LYS A 214 10.16 -6.94 3.12
C LYS A 214 11.04 -6.09 2.20
N ASP A 215 12.12 -6.66 1.66
CA ASP A 215 13.08 -5.96 0.80
C ASP A 215 12.72 -6.03 -0.69
N MET A 216 11.69 -6.81 -1.06
CA MET A 216 11.27 -7.04 -2.45
C MET A 216 10.36 -5.95 -3.04
N GLY A 217 10.00 -4.96 -2.22
CA GLY A 217 9.06 -3.91 -2.63
C GLY A 217 9.56 -3.08 -3.83
N GLY A 218 8.70 -2.96 -4.86
CA GLY A 218 8.96 -2.18 -6.05
C GLY A 218 9.63 -2.93 -7.21
N ILE A 219 10.09 -4.19 -7.05
CA ILE A 219 10.73 -4.94 -8.13
C ILE A 219 9.76 -5.16 -9.30
N VAL A 220 8.55 -5.65 -9.02
CA VAL A 220 7.55 -5.90 -10.06
C VAL A 220 7.12 -4.62 -10.78
N GLU A 221 7.13 -3.48 -10.09
CA GLU A 221 6.84 -2.17 -10.69
C GLU A 221 7.93 -1.77 -11.69
N GLN A 222 9.21 -1.99 -11.37
CA GLN A 222 10.30 -1.70 -12.30
C GLN A 222 10.24 -2.61 -13.53
N LEU A 223 9.85 -3.86 -13.38
CA LEU A 223 9.60 -4.76 -14.52
C LEU A 223 8.44 -4.25 -15.39
N ARG A 224 7.33 -3.83 -14.76
CA ARG A 224 6.14 -3.34 -15.47
C ARG A 224 6.40 -2.09 -16.31
N THR A 225 7.31 -1.22 -15.87
CA THR A 225 7.66 0.03 -16.59
C THR A 225 8.63 -0.17 -17.75
N THR A 226 8.97 -1.42 -18.08
CA THR A 226 9.76 -1.73 -19.29
C THR A 226 8.92 -1.42 -20.54
N ASP A 227 9.53 -0.74 -21.51
CA ASP A 227 8.84 -0.36 -22.74
C ASP A 227 8.29 -1.57 -23.50
N GLY A 228 7.06 -1.47 -24.01
CA GLY A 228 6.33 -2.55 -24.68
C GLY A 228 5.69 -3.60 -23.75
N VAL A 229 6.01 -3.61 -22.47
CA VAL A 229 5.46 -4.58 -21.52
C VAL A 229 4.02 -4.25 -21.15
N GLU A 230 3.15 -5.23 -21.27
CA GLU A 230 1.76 -5.18 -20.78
C GLU A 230 1.62 -5.85 -19.40
N CYS A 231 2.32 -6.96 -19.17
CA CYS A 231 2.21 -7.71 -17.92
C CYS A 231 3.59 -8.08 -17.37
N ALA A 232 3.80 -7.80 -16.08
CA ALA A 232 4.99 -8.16 -15.33
C ALA A 232 4.69 -9.19 -14.26
N ILE A 233 5.57 -10.20 -14.13
CA ILE A 233 5.52 -11.27 -13.17
C ILE A 233 6.82 -11.24 -12.36
N PHE A 234 6.71 -11.11 -11.05
CA PHE A 234 7.84 -11.26 -10.15
C PHE A 234 7.61 -12.41 -9.20
N LEU A 235 8.59 -13.29 -9.10
CA LEU A 235 8.56 -14.51 -8.29
C LEU A 235 9.69 -14.45 -7.25
N TYR A 236 9.40 -14.80 -6.01
CA TYR A 236 10.46 -15.16 -5.07
C TYR A 236 10.14 -16.47 -4.36
N GLU A 237 11.17 -17.29 -4.14
CA GLU A 237 11.06 -18.59 -3.53
C GLU A 237 10.95 -18.45 -2.00
N LYS A 238 9.83 -18.90 -1.41
CA LYS A 238 9.60 -18.93 0.05
C LYS A 238 10.23 -20.18 0.67
N THR A 239 9.86 -21.32 0.10
CA THR A 239 10.39 -22.66 0.43
C THR A 239 10.69 -23.38 -0.88
N PRO A 240 11.44 -24.48 -0.89
CA PRO A 240 11.74 -25.20 -2.12
C PRO A 240 10.50 -25.47 -2.96
N GLN A 241 10.48 -24.95 -4.19
CA GLN A 241 9.36 -25.06 -5.13
C GLN A 241 8.05 -24.37 -4.70
N GLU A 242 8.07 -23.51 -3.69
CA GLU A 242 6.95 -22.63 -3.34
C GLU A 242 7.32 -21.19 -3.63
N PHE A 243 6.58 -20.54 -4.50
CA PHE A 243 6.84 -19.17 -4.94
C PHE A 243 5.71 -18.24 -4.53
N LYS A 244 6.07 -17.10 -3.95
CA LYS A 244 5.19 -15.94 -3.92
C LYS A 244 5.26 -15.25 -5.27
N VAL A 245 4.10 -15.00 -5.85
CA VAL A 245 3.93 -14.36 -7.15
C VAL A 245 3.34 -12.99 -6.97
N SER A 246 3.97 -11.99 -7.59
CA SER A 246 3.43 -10.64 -7.72
C SER A 246 3.20 -10.35 -9.20
N LEU A 247 2.01 -9.85 -9.52
CA LEU A 247 1.55 -9.55 -10.87
C LEU A 247 1.22 -8.07 -11.01
N ARG A 248 1.63 -7.46 -12.11
CA ARG A 248 1.23 -6.11 -12.49
C ARG A 248 0.86 -6.07 -13.96
N SER A 249 -0.06 -5.20 -14.33
CA SER A 249 -0.40 -4.95 -15.73
C SER A 249 -0.58 -3.46 -16.01
N ASN A 250 -0.48 -3.09 -17.28
CA ASN A 250 -0.60 -1.70 -17.71
C ASN A 250 -2.02 -1.35 -18.20
N LYS A 251 -2.61 -2.13 -19.12
CA LYS A 251 -3.86 -1.73 -19.81
C LYS A 251 -4.87 -2.87 -20.02
N GLN A 252 -4.45 -3.99 -20.56
CA GLN A 252 -5.36 -5.03 -21.09
C GLN A 252 -5.60 -6.16 -20.08
N VAL A 253 -4.53 -6.65 -19.45
CA VAL A 253 -4.59 -7.85 -18.62
C VAL A 253 -5.17 -7.52 -17.24
N ASP A 254 -6.23 -8.21 -16.86
CA ASP A 254 -6.75 -8.22 -15.48
C ASP A 254 -5.98 -9.26 -14.67
N VAL A 255 -4.99 -8.80 -13.93
CA VAL A 255 -4.15 -9.69 -13.12
C VAL A 255 -4.87 -10.22 -11.88
N SER A 256 -5.96 -9.61 -11.45
CA SER A 256 -6.77 -10.14 -10.34
C SER A 256 -7.41 -11.49 -10.72
N ARG A 257 -7.92 -11.59 -11.94
CA ARG A 257 -8.44 -12.84 -12.50
C ARG A 257 -7.37 -13.93 -12.62
N VAL A 258 -6.16 -13.53 -13.05
CA VAL A 258 -5.01 -14.45 -13.11
C VAL A 258 -4.69 -14.98 -11.72
N ALA A 259 -4.54 -14.11 -10.74
CA ALA A 259 -4.20 -14.48 -9.36
C ALA A 259 -5.29 -15.35 -8.72
N SER A 260 -6.57 -14.99 -8.89
CA SER A 260 -7.71 -15.72 -8.33
C SER A 260 -7.81 -17.15 -8.87
N TYR A 261 -7.43 -17.39 -10.14
CA TYR A 261 -7.37 -18.73 -10.70
C TYR A 261 -6.41 -19.67 -9.94
N PHE A 262 -5.39 -19.08 -9.28
CA PHE A 262 -4.41 -19.82 -8.47
C PHE A 262 -4.61 -19.61 -6.96
N GLY A 263 -5.83 -19.26 -6.53
CA GLY A 263 -6.16 -19.12 -5.11
C GLY A 263 -5.60 -17.85 -4.46
N GLY A 264 -5.21 -16.86 -5.27
CA GLY A 264 -4.79 -15.54 -4.83
C GLY A 264 -5.86 -14.47 -5.03
N GLY A 265 -5.44 -13.20 -5.10
CA GLY A 265 -6.35 -12.09 -5.30
C GLY A 265 -5.62 -10.76 -5.47
N GLY A 266 -6.40 -9.69 -5.55
CA GLY A 266 -5.91 -8.33 -5.69
C GLY A 266 -6.83 -7.48 -6.58
N HIS A 267 -6.28 -6.41 -7.12
CA HIS A 267 -6.95 -5.50 -8.04
C HIS A 267 -6.62 -5.80 -9.50
N VAL A 268 -7.39 -5.22 -10.41
CA VAL A 268 -7.25 -5.41 -11.87
C VAL A 268 -5.82 -5.22 -12.36
N ARG A 269 -5.06 -4.27 -11.78
CA ARG A 269 -3.68 -3.91 -12.20
C ARG A 269 -2.59 -4.41 -11.24
N ALA A 270 -2.96 -4.92 -10.07
CA ALA A 270 -2.02 -5.34 -9.03
C ALA A 270 -2.59 -6.53 -8.25
N ALA A 271 -2.01 -7.71 -8.41
CA ALA A 271 -2.48 -8.92 -7.75
C ALA A 271 -1.32 -9.84 -7.36
N GLY A 272 -1.61 -10.86 -6.56
CA GLY A 272 -0.63 -11.85 -6.17
C GLY A 272 -1.24 -13.16 -5.73
N CYS A 273 -0.44 -14.22 -5.82
CA CYS A 273 -0.80 -15.56 -5.35
C CYS A 273 0.42 -16.30 -4.79
N THR A 274 0.22 -17.50 -4.30
CA THR A 274 1.30 -18.44 -3.98
C THR A 274 1.14 -19.66 -4.86
N MET A 275 2.23 -20.12 -5.47
CA MET A 275 2.20 -21.26 -6.39
C MET A 275 3.31 -22.25 -6.06
N ASN A 276 3.01 -23.53 -6.24
CA ASN A 276 3.95 -24.63 -6.06
C ASN A 276 4.36 -25.23 -7.42
N GLY A 277 5.60 -25.69 -7.53
CA GLY A 277 6.13 -26.32 -8.73
C GLY A 277 7.49 -25.77 -9.15
N SER A 278 7.99 -26.19 -10.31
CA SER A 278 9.21 -25.60 -10.88
C SER A 278 8.93 -24.18 -11.37
N ILE A 279 9.96 -23.36 -11.48
CA ILE A 279 9.86 -21.99 -12.07
C ILE A 279 9.18 -22.05 -13.45
N HIS A 280 9.57 -23.04 -14.26
CA HIS A 280 9.01 -23.24 -15.58
C HIS A 280 7.49 -23.52 -15.54
N ASP A 281 7.03 -24.39 -14.64
CA ASP A 281 5.62 -24.71 -14.48
C ASP A 281 4.82 -23.48 -14.02
N VAL A 282 5.33 -22.77 -13.03
CA VAL A 282 4.70 -21.55 -12.48
C VAL A 282 4.55 -20.49 -13.58
N VAL A 283 5.63 -20.17 -14.29
CA VAL A 283 5.61 -19.16 -15.36
C VAL A 283 4.68 -19.59 -16.50
N ASN A 284 4.74 -20.85 -16.94
CA ASN A 284 3.88 -21.36 -18.01
C ASN A 284 2.39 -21.31 -17.64
N ASN A 285 2.06 -21.67 -16.40
CA ASN A 285 0.67 -21.65 -15.94
C ASN A 285 0.14 -20.21 -15.87
N LEU A 286 0.91 -19.25 -15.38
CA LEU A 286 0.56 -17.84 -15.38
C LEU A 286 0.42 -17.31 -16.82
N SER A 287 1.39 -17.61 -17.69
CA SER A 287 1.39 -17.19 -19.09
C SER A 287 0.14 -17.63 -19.83
N LYS A 288 -0.31 -18.88 -19.65
CA LYS A 288 -1.55 -19.39 -20.25
C LYS A 288 -2.79 -18.54 -19.90
N GLN A 289 -2.88 -18.02 -18.68
CA GLN A 289 -4.01 -17.17 -18.28
C GLN A 289 -3.87 -15.73 -18.80
N ILE A 290 -2.63 -15.24 -18.92
CA ILE A 290 -2.33 -13.90 -19.45
C ILE A 290 -2.58 -13.85 -20.95
N VAL A 291 -2.04 -14.81 -21.71
CA VAL A 291 -2.18 -14.91 -23.17
C VAL A 291 -3.65 -15.00 -23.61
N LYS A 292 -4.50 -15.76 -22.89
CA LYS A 292 -5.94 -15.78 -23.16
C LYS A 292 -6.60 -14.39 -23.12
N GLN A 293 -6.07 -13.46 -22.29
CA GLN A 293 -6.61 -12.12 -22.19
C GLN A 293 -5.99 -11.18 -23.26
N LEU A 294 -4.80 -11.49 -23.74
CA LEU A 294 -4.17 -10.75 -24.83
C LEU A 294 -4.75 -11.06 -26.23
N GLY A 295 -5.61 -12.09 -26.31
CA GLY A 295 -6.27 -12.48 -27.57
C GLY A 295 -5.39 -13.31 -28.49
N GLU A 296 -4.40 -13.99 -27.93
CA GLU A 296 -3.47 -14.89 -28.62
C GLU A 296 -3.78 -16.36 -28.34
#